data_5dfff72b6484218bd64062694b84b409
#
_entry.id   5dfff72b6484218bd64062694b84b409
#
_cell.length_a   1.000
_cell.length_b   1.000
_cell.length_c   1.000
_cell.angle_alpha   90.00
_cell.angle_beta   90.00
_cell.angle_gamma   90.00
#
_symmetry.space_group_name_H-M   'P 1'
#
loop_
_entity.id
_entity.type
_entity.pdbx_description
1 polymer ?
#
loop_
_entity_poly.entity_id
_entity_poly.type
_entity_poly.pdbx_seq_one_letter_code
_entity_poly.pdbx_strand_id
1 'polypeptide(L)'
;MIGLSRVCMVLITALLLGCAQKHSVPLSSGIPPPAAAKTNVQARVAVSFKEPMRSYRHHVDAIRLMNEFHSYDFEIGPSLCNALLRSVNAAYSSVTEISQSASPRNNGLVIVFSLQKSQIDVSFEEKLTPSARAYSLFTVSVDVVNGKTMVPLHSSTLNGRAFLIRALGKVSSGEAEKVFAAAIESSIQQLADNATALLAQWAEEPLLER
;
A
#
# COMPACT_ATOMS: atom_id res chain seq x y z
N MET A 1 -50.93 13.21 26.01
CA MET A 1 -49.77 14.10 25.70
C MET A 1 -48.38 13.41 25.77
N ILE A 2 -48.30 12.08 25.82
CA ILE A 2 -47.03 11.32 25.97
C ILE A 2 -46.39 10.95 24.61
N GLY A 3 -47.16 11.01 23.52
CA GLY A 3 -46.67 10.58 22.19
C GLY A 3 -45.73 11.57 21.47
N LEU A 4 -45.95 12.88 21.66
CA LEU A 4 -45.23 13.93 20.92
C LEU A 4 -43.77 14.08 21.37
N SER A 5 -43.49 13.84 22.68
CA SER A 5 -42.14 13.95 23.25
C SER A 5 -41.22 12.81 22.76
N ARG A 6 -41.75 11.60 22.55
CA ARG A 6 -40.94 10.46 22.04
C ARG A 6 -40.59 10.59 20.56
N VAL A 7 -41.50 11.15 19.76
CA VAL A 7 -41.26 11.40 18.32
C VAL A 7 -40.21 12.50 18.11
N CYS A 8 -40.29 13.60 18.91
CA CYS A 8 -39.24 14.63 18.88
C CYS A 8 -37.85 14.11 19.29
N MET A 9 -37.79 13.22 20.29
CA MET A 9 -36.51 12.68 20.76
C MET A 9 -35.85 11.74 19.73
N VAL A 10 -36.64 10.97 19.00
CA VAL A 10 -36.16 10.11 17.91
C VAL A 10 -35.70 10.93 16.68
N LEU A 11 -36.41 12.03 16.38
CA LEU A 11 -36.02 12.94 15.30
C LEU A 11 -34.74 13.72 15.62
N ILE A 12 -34.54 14.12 16.87
CA ILE A 12 -33.32 14.81 17.31
C ILE A 12 -32.10 13.84 17.30
N THR A 13 -32.29 12.59 17.71
CA THR A 13 -31.19 11.57 17.60
C THR A 13 -30.87 11.22 16.15
N ALA A 14 -31.81 11.19 15.23
CA ALA A 14 -31.57 10.98 13.80
C ALA A 14 -30.82 12.14 13.11
N LEU A 15 -31.03 13.37 13.58
CA LEU A 15 -30.34 14.58 13.09
C LEU A 15 -28.91 14.71 13.65
N LEU A 16 -28.59 14.04 14.77
CA LEU A 16 -27.26 14.05 15.37
C LEU A 16 -26.33 12.96 14.78
N LEU A 17 -26.85 12.04 13.99
CA LEU A 17 -26.06 11.16 13.15
C LEU A 17 -25.57 11.96 11.92
N GLY A 18 -24.72 12.94 12.18
CA GLY A 18 -24.01 13.66 11.12
C GLY A 18 -23.38 12.63 10.19
N CYS A 19 -23.84 12.54 8.95
CA CYS A 19 -23.25 11.67 7.96
C CYS A 19 -21.78 12.03 7.84
N ALA A 20 -20.89 11.14 8.22
CA ALA A 20 -19.45 11.32 7.98
C ALA A 20 -19.26 11.46 6.46
N GLN A 21 -18.57 12.53 6.05
CA GLN A 21 -18.20 12.69 4.64
C GLN A 21 -17.19 11.61 4.27
N LYS A 22 -17.54 10.81 3.27
CA LYS A 22 -16.69 9.71 2.80
C LYS A 22 -15.81 10.19 1.65
N HIS A 23 -14.51 10.02 1.81
CA HIS A 23 -13.51 10.39 0.83
C HIS A 23 -12.83 9.13 0.29
N SER A 24 -12.81 8.97 -1.04
CA SER A 24 -11.95 8.00 -1.71
C SER A 24 -10.68 8.71 -2.13
N VAL A 25 -9.55 8.30 -1.56
CA VAL A 25 -8.26 8.93 -1.81
C VAL A 25 -7.50 8.08 -2.83
N PRO A 26 -7.43 8.52 -4.10
CA PRO A 26 -6.62 7.84 -5.09
C PRO A 26 -5.14 8.03 -4.76
N LEU A 27 -4.40 6.94 -4.77
CA LEU A 27 -2.95 7.01 -4.77
C LEU A 27 -2.45 7.25 -6.18
N SER A 28 -1.43 8.07 -6.34
CA SER A 28 -0.87 8.35 -7.66
C SER A 28 -0.30 7.05 -8.26
N SER A 29 -0.62 6.79 -9.52
CA SER A 29 0.04 5.73 -10.30
C SER A 29 1.52 6.06 -10.58
N GLY A 30 1.95 7.25 -10.21
CA GLY A 30 3.24 7.85 -10.49
C GLY A 30 4.28 7.68 -9.40
N ILE A 31 4.22 6.61 -8.58
CA ILE A 31 5.37 6.27 -7.73
C ILE A 31 6.58 6.12 -8.66
N PRO A 32 7.66 6.91 -8.46
CA PRO A 32 8.81 6.88 -9.35
C PRO A 32 9.35 5.46 -9.52
N PRO A 33 9.90 5.10 -10.68
CA PRO A 33 10.58 3.82 -10.79
C PRO A 33 11.71 3.78 -9.75
N PRO A 34 11.93 2.63 -9.10
CA PRO A 34 13.04 2.49 -8.17
C PRO A 34 14.36 2.79 -8.88
N ALA A 35 15.34 3.29 -8.14
CA ALA A 35 16.67 3.57 -8.65
C ALA A 35 17.20 2.30 -9.33
N ALA A 36 17.54 2.40 -10.62
CA ALA A 36 17.81 1.26 -11.47
C ALA A 36 18.98 0.43 -10.94
N ALA A 37 18.70 -0.73 -10.37
CA ALA A 37 19.68 -1.80 -10.31
C ALA A 37 19.75 -2.40 -11.72
N LYS A 38 20.80 -2.08 -12.48
CA LYS A 38 21.04 -2.67 -13.79
C LYS A 38 21.69 -4.05 -13.65
N THR A 39 20.95 -5.00 -13.15
CA THR A 39 21.34 -6.41 -13.24
C THR A 39 20.63 -7.02 -14.44
N ASN A 40 21.38 -7.28 -15.48
CA ASN A 40 20.88 -7.86 -16.75
C ASN A 40 20.82 -9.39 -16.66
N VAL A 41 20.20 -9.92 -15.59
CA VAL A 41 20.05 -11.38 -15.47
C VAL A 41 18.99 -11.86 -16.45
N GLN A 42 19.41 -12.65 -17.43
CA GLN A 42 18.51 -13.27 -18.43
C GLN A 42 17.77 -14.48 -17.83
N ALA A 43 16.96 -14.24 -16.81
CA ALA A 43 16.08 -15.26 -16.25
C ALA A 43 14.63 -14.96 -16.63
N ARG A 44 13.85 -15.99 -16.94
CA ARG A 44 12.39 -15.87 -17.04
C ARG A 44 11.81 -15.91 -15.65
N VAL A 45 11.20 -14.81 -15.25
CA VAL A 45 10.63 -14.63 -13.91
C VAL A 45 9.13 -14.48 -14.00
N ALA A 46 8.41 -15.29 -13.23
CA ALA A 46 6.99 -15.07 -12.99
C ALA A 46 6.80 -14.33 -11.66
N VAL A 47 5.86 -13.40 -11.60
CA VAL A 47 5.52 -12.67 -10.39
C VAL A 47 4.08 -12.98 -10.00
N SER A 48 3.88 -13.33 -8.75
CA SER A 48 2.56 -13.57 -8.17
C SER A 48 2.36 -12.75 -6.89
N PHE A 49 1.17 -12.20 -6.73
CA PHE A 49 0.78 -11.47 -5.52
C PHE A 49 -0.32 -12.27 -4.81
N LYS A 50 -0.10 -12.63 -3.53
CA LYS A 50 -1.12 -13.33 -2.74
C LYS A 50 -2.25 -12.38 -2.34
N GLU A 51 -3.48 -12.89 -2.37
CA GLU A 51 -4.62 -12.16 -1.80
C GLU A 51 -4.46 -12.01 -0.27
N PRO A 52 -4.91 -10.88 0.32
CA PRO A 52 -5.70 -9.80 -0.29
C PRO A 52 -4.86 -8.65 -0.88
N MET A 53 -3.57 -8.87 -1.22
CA MET A 53 -2.66 -7.78 -1.57
C MET A 53 -3.13 -6.93 -2.76
N ARG A 54 -3.70 -7.54 -3.81
CA ARG A 54 -4.18 -6.82 -5.00
C ARG A 54 -5.40 -5.96 -4.73
N SER A 55 -6.31 -6.50 -3.93
CA SER A 55 -7.58 -5.86 -3.58
C SER A 55 -7.50 -5.05 -2.29
N TYR A 56 -6.29 -4.90 -1.72
CA TYR A 56 -6.13 -4.30 -0.41
C TYR A 56 -6.60 -2.83 -0.41
N ARG A 57 -7.54 -2.58 0.48
CA ARG A 57 -8.06 -1.26 0.82
C ARG A 57 -7.91 -1.03 2.31
N HIS A 58 -7.61 0.19 2.68
CA HIS A 58 -7.57 0.59 4.07
C HIS A 58 -8.62 1.66 4.32
N HIS A 59 -9.47 1.40 5.30
CA HIS A 59 -10.49 2.33 5.74
C HIS A 59 -10.05 3.00 7.04
N VAL A 60 -10.15 4.31 7.09
CA VAL A 60 -9.95 5.09 8.29
C VAL A 60 -11.29 5.68 8.70
N ASP A 61 -11.72 5.31 9.91
CA ASP A 61 -12.96 5.81 10.51
C ASP A 61 -12.87 7.31 10.77
N ALA A 62 -14.04 7.87 11.05
CA ALA A 62 -14.31 9.29 11.15
C ALA A 62 -13.26 10.09 11.93
N ILE A 63 -12.49 10.90 11.21
CA ILE A 63 -11.61 11.92 11.77
C ILE A 63 -12.40 13.22 11.85
N ARG A 64 -12.35 13.89 12.98
CA ARG A 64 -12.96 15.21 13.13
C ARG A 64 -12.07 16.27 12.48
N LEU A 65 -12.66 17.02 11.54
CA LEU A 65 -12.03 18.14 10.87
C LEU A 65 -13.05 19.27 10.79
N MET A 66 -12.77 20.44 11.38
CA MET A 66 -13.64 21.63 11.38
C MET A 66 -15.10 21.35 11.81
N ASN A 67 -15.29 20.62 12.90
CA ASN A 67 -16.60 20.19 13.40
C ASN A 67 -17.37 19.19 12.52
N GLU A 68 -16.78 18.70 11.45
CA GLU A 68 -17.33 17.66 10.59
C GLU A 68 -16.54 16.35 10.78
N PHE A 69 -17.22 15.24 10.55
CA PHE A 69 -16.58 13.92 10.56
C PHE A 69 -16.29 13.48 9.12
N HIS A 70 -15.03 13.06 8.88
CA HIS A 70 -14.56 12.58 7.58
C HIS A 70 -14.02 11.17 7.72
N SER A 71 -14.40 10.28 6.83
CA SER A 71 -13.81 8.95 6.70
C SER A 71 -13.06 8.85 5.38
N TYR A 72 -11.98 8.05 5.37
CA TYR A 72 -11.11 7.95 4.21
C TYR A 72 -10.93 6.49 3.79
N ASP A 73 -11.10 6.23 2.50
CA ASP A 73 -10.82 4.93 1.87
C ASP A 73 -9.61 5.07 0.96
N PHE A 74 -8.58 4.27 1.20
CA PHE A 74 -7.36 4.24 0.41
C PHE A 74 -7.30 2.94 -0.42
N GLU A 75 -7.22 3.05 -1.73
CA GLU A 75 -7.01 1.91 -2.63
C GLU A 75 -5.51 1.64 -2.79
N ILE A 76 -4.96 0.82 -1.92
CA ILE A 76 -3.51 0.63 -1.81
C ILE A 76 -2.99 -0.49 -2.70
N GLY A 77 -3.77 -1.57 -2.83
CA GLY A 77 -3.36 -2.79 -3.51
C GLY A 77 -2.76 -2.59 -4.90
N PRO A 78 -3.45 -1.89 -5.81
CA PRO A 78 -2.94 -1.66 -7.16
C PRO A 78 -1.60 -0.91 -7.18
N SER A 79 -1.46 0.15 -6.39
CA SER A 79 -0.23 0.96 -6.32
C SER A 79 0.93 0.16 -5.74
N LEU A 80 0.68 -0.63 -4.69
CA LEU A 80 1.67 -1.50 -4.05
C LEU A 80 2.15 -2.60 -5.01
N CYS A 81 1.24 -3.31 -5.66
CA CYS A 81 1.58 -4.37 -6.62
C CYS A 81 2.35 -3.80 -7.83
N ASN A 82 1.93 -2.65 -8.37
CA ASN A 82 2.61 -2.00 -9.48
C ASN A 82 4.03 -1.53 -9.11
N ALA A 83 4.23 -1.04 -7.88
CA ALA A 83 5.56 -0.64 -7.41
C ALA A 83 6.50 -1.84 -7.30
N LEU A 84 6.05 -2.95 -6.70
CA LEU A 84 6.83 -4.18 -6.58
C LEU A 84 7.09 -4.86 -7.93
N LEU A 85 6.13 -4.85 -8.85
CA LEU A 85 6.33 -5.36 -10.21
C LEU A 85 7.43 -4.57 -10.95
N ARG A 86 7.48 -3.23 -10.77
CA ARG A 86 8.58 -2.41 -11.31
C ARG A 86 9.92 -2.76 -10.69
N SER A 87 9.96 -3.07 -9.39
CA SER A 87 11.19 -3.53 -8.72
C SER A 87 11.72 -4.83 -9.33
N VAL A 88 10.82 -5.78 -9.64
CA VAL A 88 11.22 -7.02 -10.32
C VAL A 88 11.71 -6.74 -11.74
N ASN A 89 11.02 -5.87 -12.50
CA ASN A 89 11.44 -5.47 -13.85
C ASN A 89 12.78 -4.71 -13.88
N ALA A 90 13.16 -4.08 -12.76
CA ALA A 90 14.48 -3.44 -12.65
C ALA A 90 15.61 -4.45 -12.43
N ALA A 91 15.30 -5.60 -11.80
CA ALA A 91 16.29 -6.65 -11.51
C ALA A 91 16.40 -7.73 -12.61
N TYR A 92 15.31 -8.01 -13.33
CA TYR A 92 15.22 -9.10 -14.32
C TYR A 92 14.72 -8.61 -15.67
N SER A 93 15.27 -9.17 -16.76
CA SER A 93 14.98 -8.74 -18.13
C SER A 93 13.67 -9.31 -18.69
N SER A 94 13.19 -10.44 -18.20
CA SER A 94 11.98 -11.11 -18.68
C SER A 94 11.05 -11.44 -17.53
N VAL A 95 10.06 -10.56 -17.30
CA VAL A 95 9.11 -10.65 -16.20
C VAL A 95 7.69 -10.82 -16.74
N THR A 96 6.97 -11.80 -16.19
CA THR A 96 5.56 -12.03 -16.51
C THR A 96 4.76 -12.12 -15.23
N GLU A 97 3.70 -11.34 -15.13
CA GLU A 97 2.77 -11.44 -14.02
C GLU A 97 1.84 -12.63 -14.23
N ILE A 98 1.68 -13.46 -13.19
CA ILE A 98 0.80 -14.63 -13.21
C ILE A 98 -0.28 -14.53 -12.13
N SER A 99 -1.46 -15.10 -12.42
CA SER A 99 -2.50 -15.28 -11.40
C SER A 99 -2.08 -16.40 -10.44
N GLN A 100 -2.63 -16.40 -9.22
CA GLN A 100 -2.35 -17.45 -8.22
C GLN A 100 -2.71 -18.86 -8.69
N SER A 101 -3.68 -18.99 -9.60
CA SER A 101 -4.13 -20.26 -10.16
C SER A 101 -3.29 -20.73 -11.34
N ALA A 102 -2.41 -19.89 -11.89
CA ALA A 102 -1.59 -20.27 -13.04
C ALA A 102 -0.46 -21.21 -12.63
N SER A 103 -0.26 -22.27 -13.43
CA SER A 103 0.86 -23.18 -13.21
C SER A 103 2.19 -22.49 -13.55
N PRO A 104 3.14 -22.39 -12.62
CA PRO A 104 4.43 -21.71 -12.84
C PRO A 104 5.42 -22.55 -13.68
N ARG A 105 5.05 -23.77 -14.08
CA ARG A 105 5.98 -24.82 -14.61
C ARG A 105 6.83 -24.42 -15.82
N ASN A 106 6.52 -23.33 -16.51
CA ASN A 106 7.28 -22.86 -17.68
C ASN A 106 8.24 -21.70 -17.36
N ASN A 107 8.30 -21.25 -16.10
CA ASN A 107 9.14 -20.16 -15.68
C ASN A 107 10.40 -20.68 -14.97
N GLY A 108 11.52 -19.99 -15.14
CA GLY A 108 12.75 -20.33 -14.42
C GLY A 108 12.63 -20.04 -12.91
N LEU A 109 12.14 -18.88 -12.58
CA LEU A 109 11.91 -18.42 -11.20
C LEU A 109 10.47 -17.93 -11.02
N VAL A 110 9.97 -18.07 -9.80
CA VAL A 110 8.71 -17.47 -9.39
C VAL A 110 8.94 -16.62 -8.15
N ILE A 111 8.59 -15.35 -8.22
CA ILE A 111 8.64 -14.42 -7.10
C ILE A 111 7.22 -14.21 -6.58
N VAL A 112 7.03 -14.51 -5.29
CA VAL A 112 5.73 -14.42 -4.64
C VAL A 112 5.78 -13.33 -3.58
N PHE A 113 4.92 -12.33 -3.70
CA PHE A 113 4.74 -11.29 -2.69
C PHE A 113 3.48 -11.54 -1.87
N SER A 114 3.57 -11.32 -0.55
CA SER A 114 2.45 -11.43 0.37
C SER A 114 2.47 -10.30 1.38
N LEU A 115 1.37 -9.56 1.49
CA LEU A 115 1.20 -8.53 2.52
C LEU A 115 1.03 -9.19 3.89
N GLN A 116 1.97 -8.94 4.80
CA GLN A 116 1.99 -9.50 6.14
C GLN A 116 1.36 -8.56 7.17
N LYS A 117 1.64 -7.27 7.03
CA LYS A 117 1.14 -6.22 7.91
C LYS A 117 0.95 -4.93 7.15
N SER A 118 -0.10 -4.22 7.50
CA SER A 118 -0.28 -2.82 7.13
C SER A 118 -0.77 -2.05 8.34
N GLN A 119 -0.29 -0.82 8.48
CA GLN A 119 -0.74 0.12 9.50
C GLN A 119 -0.76 1.50 8.87
N ILE A 120 -1.89 2.18 8.98
CA ILE A 120 -2.05 3.54 8.51
C ILE A 120 -2.79 4.30 9.60
N ASP A 121 -2.09 5.26 10.16
CA ASP A 121 -2.62 6.14 11.20
C ASP A 121 -2.61 7.56 10.64
N VAL A 122 -3.76 8.20 10.62
CA VAL A 122 -3.91 9.57 10.17
C VAL A 122 -4.63 10.38 11.24
N SER A 123 -4.19 11.62 11.41
CA SER A 123 -4.80 12.53 12.38
C SER A 123 -4.71 13.97 11.90
N PHE A 124 -5.56 14.79 12.47
CA PHE A 124 -5.61 16.20 12.23
C PHE A 124 -5.58 16.96 13.55
N GLU A 125 -4.77 18.01 13.62
CA GLU A 125 -4.69 18.90 14.79
C GLU A 125 -5.19 20.29 14.43
N GLU A 126 -6.25 20.71 15.12
CA GLU A 126 -6.80 22.07 15.05
C GLU A 126 -6.11 22.94 16.10
N LYS A 127 -5.00 23.55 15.72
CA LYS A 127 -4.27 24.55 16.54
C LYS A 127 -4.22 25.88 15.79
N LEU A 128 -3.50 26.86 16.34
CA LEU A 128 -3.22 28.13 15.65
C LEU A 128 -2.60 27.90 14.26
N THR A 129 -1.80 26.85 14.10
CA THR A 129 -1.33 26.35 12.83
C THR A 129 -1.87 24.93 12.65
N PRO A 130 -2.96 24.76 11.89
CA PRO A 130 -3.54 23.44 11.66
C PRO A 130 -2.55 22.53 10.96
N SER A 131 -2.52 21.26 11.35
CA SER A 131 -1.61 20.30 10.74
C SER A 131 -2.28 18.94 10.53
N ALA A 132 -1.94 18.29 9.42
CA ALA A 132 -2.25 16.90 9.17
C ALA A 132 -1.03 16.04 9.47
N ARG A 133 -1.27 14.87 10.06
CA ARG A 133 -0.25 13.87 10.35
C ARG A 133 -0.67 12.56 9.73
N ALA A 134 0.30 11.87 9.16
CA ALA A 134 0.09 10.54 8.63
C ALA A 134 1.30 9.65 8.94
N TYR A 135 1.03 8.45 9.38
CA TYR A 135 1.99 7.37 9.49
C TYR A 135 1.51 6.22 8.65
N SER A 136 2.40 5.60 7.89
CA SER A 136 2.11 4.37 7.16
C SER A 136 3.25 3.38 7.28
N LEU A 137 2.90 2.10 7.42
CA LEU A 137 3.82 0.98 7.49
C LEU A 137 3.24 -0.18 6.66
N PHE A 138 4.05 -0.71 5.75
CA PHE A 138 3.76 -1.96 5.05
C PHE A 138 4.89 -2.95 5.30
N THR A 139 4.51 -4.19 5.63
CA THR A 139 5.42 -5.32 5.73
C THR A 139 4.99 -6.36 4.71
N VAL A 140 5.89 -6.71 3.80
CA VAL A 140 5.64 -7.65 2.71
C VAL A 140 6.69 -8.76 2.77
N SER A 141 6.26 -10.02 2.75
CA SER A 141 7.18 -11.13 2.49
C SER A 141 7.42 -11.27 0.99
N VAL A 142 8.63 -11.61 0.64
CA VAL A 142 9.04 -11.97 -0.71
C VAL A 142 9.70 -13.33 -0.68
N ASP A 143 9.15 -14.27 -1.45
CA ASP A 143 9.67 -15.62 -1.60
C ASP A 143 10.05 -15.84 -3.05
N VAL A 144 11.27 -16.33 -3.29
CA VAL A 144 11.72 -16.76 -4.61
C VAL A 144 11.76 -18.28 -4.61
N VAL A 145 11.07 -18.88 -5.55
CA VAL A 145 11.01 -20.33 -5.70
C VAL A 145 11.46 -20.74 -7.09
N ASN A 146 12.03 -21.94 -7.21
CA ASN A 146 12.29 -22.54 -8.52
C ASN A 146 10.96 -22.90 -9.19
N GLY A 147 10.71 -22.36 -10.37
CA GLY A 147 9.43 -22.53 -11.05
C GLY A 147 9.12 -23.96 -11.51
N LYS A 148 10.14 -24.83 -11.64
CA LYS A 148 9.96 -26.24 -12.02
C LYS A 148 9.73 -27.15 -10.82
N THR A 149 10.55 -26.98 -9.78
CA THR A 149 10.58 -27.87 -8.60
C THR A 149 9.73 -27.33 -7.45
N MET A 150 9.38 -26.05 -7.48
CA MET A 150 8.71 -25.31 -6.41
C MET A 150 9.51 -25.29 -5.09
N VAL A 151 10.80 -25.54 -5.16
CA VAL A 151 11.68 -25.46 -4.00
C VAL A 151 11.99 -24.00 -3.70
N PRO A 152 11.83 -23.55 -2.44
CA PRO A 152 12.24 -22.21 -2.03
C PRO A 152 13.74 -22.02 -2.22
N LEU A 153 14.12 -20.91 -2.84
CA LEU A 153 15.51 -20.50 -3.03
C LEU A 153 15.87 -19.40 -2.03
N HIS A 154 15.03 -18.39 -1.95
CA HIS A 154 15.23 -17.25 -1.05
C HIS A 154 13.91 -16.86 -0.42
N SER A 155 13.97 -16.33 0.79
CA SER A 155 12.82 -15.73 1.49
C SER A 155 13.31 -14.56 2.32
N SER A 156 12.55 -13.47 2.31
CA SER A 156 12.84 -12.29 3.12
C SER A 156 11.57 -11.50 3.43
N THR A 157 11.71 -10.53 4.33
CA THR A 157 10.65 -9.60 4.69
C THR A 157 11.10 -8.18 4.42
N LEU A 158 10.30 -7.45 3.67
CA LEU A 158 10.52 -6.07 3.29
C LEU A 158 9.60 -5.16 4.11
N ASN A 159 10.11 -4.01 4.50
CA ASN A 159 9.36 -2.97 5.19
C ASN A 159 9.48 -1.66 4.45
N GLY A 160 8.35 -0.96 4.34
CA GLY A 160 8.29 0.43 3.92
C GLY A 160 7.51 1.22 4.94
N ARG A 161 8.07 2.33 5.43
CA ARG A 161 7.42 3.19 6.42
C ARG A 161 7.62 4.65 6.09
N ALA A 162 6.61 5.46 6.37
CA ALA A 162 6.71 6.90 6.28
C ALA A 162 5.94 7.57 7.42
N PHE A 163 6.45 8.72 7.83
CA PHE A 163 5.77 9.60 8.77
C PHE A 163 5.85 11.02 8.24
N LEU A 164 4.70 11.63 8.02
CA LEU A 164 4.61 13.00 7.55
C LEU A 164 3.80 13.85 8.53
N ILE A 165 4.28 15.06 8.77
CA ILE A 165 3.54 16.13 9.42
C ILE A 165 3.62 17.32 8.51
N ARG A 166 2.49 17.91 8.16
CA ARG A 166 2.44 19.11 7.34
C ARG A 166 1.48 20.13 7.91
N ALA A 167 1.96 21.35 8.06
CA ALA A 167 1.10 22.49 8.32
C ALA A 167 0.20 22.73 7.12
N LEU A 168 -1.09 22.98 7.36
CA LEU A 168 -2.07 23.24 6.33
C LEU A 168 -2.26 24.75 6.20
N GLY A 169 -2.09 25.28 5.00
CA GLY A 169 -2.31 26.70 4.72
C GLY A 169 -3.79 27.06 4.75
N LYS A 170 -4.65 26.12 4.35
CA LYS A 170 -6.11 26.18 4.53
C LYS A 170 -6.56 24.87 5.15
N VAL A 171 -7.44 24.96 6.13
CA VAL A 171 -8.08 23.78 6.70
C VAL A 171 -9.11 23.27 5.69
N SER A 172 -8.77 22.19 4.99
CA SER A 172 -9.68 21.50 4.09
C SER A 172 -9.37 20.00 4.06
N SER A 173 -10.39 19.19 3.82
CA SER A 173 -10.22 17.75 3.66
C SER A 173 -9.24 17.41 2.54
N GLY A 174 -9.28 18.12 1.41
CA GLY A 174 -8.42 17.90 0.28
C GLY A 174 -6.92 18.17 0.54
N GLU A 175 -6.58 19.13 1.41
CA GLU A 175 -5.18 19.34 1.83
C GLU A 175 -4.72 18.23 2.78
N ALA A 176 -5.57 17.77 3.69
CA ALA A 176 -5.27 16.63 4.56
C ALA A 176 -5.08 15.35 3.75
N GLU A 177 -5.95 15.08 2.77
CA GLU A 177 -5.85 13.92 1.84
C GLU A 177 -4.49 13.86 1.15
N LYS A 178 -3.97 14.99 0.68
CA LYS A 178 -2.64 15.03 0.04
C LYS A 178 -1.52 14.60 0.99
N VAL A 179 -1.62 14.97 2.27
CA VAL A 179 -0.62 14.56 3.28
C VAL A 179 -0.72 13.06 3.54
N PHE A 180 -1.96 12.54 3.64
CA PHE A 180 -2.20 11.12 3.88
C PHE A 180 -1.73 10.27 2.69
N ALA A 181 -2.12 10.65 1.47
CA ALA A 181 -1.66 9.98 0.25
C ALA A 181 -0.12 9.99 0.13
N ALA A 182 0.51 11.14 0.37
CA ALA A 182 1.96 11.26 0.29
C ALA A 182 2.71 10.37 1.30
N ALA A 183 2.18 10.18 2.51
CA ALA A 183 2.77 9.26 3.48
C ALA A 183 2.68 7.80 2.99
N ILE A 184 1.51 7.40 2.47
CA ILE A 184 1.30 6.05 1.93
C ILE A 184 2.23 5.80 0.73
N GLU A 185 2.28 6.74 -0.22
CA GLU A 185 3.12 6.66 -1.41
C GLU A 185 4.62 6.59 -1.05
N SER A 186 5.06 7.38 -0.06
CA SER A 186 6.45 7.35 0.42
C SER A 186 6.82 6.01 1.03
N SER A 187 5.92 5.37 1.77
CA SER A 187 6.18 4.04 2.33
C SER A 187 6.17 2.94 1.26
N ILE A 188 5.31 3.04 0.25
CA ILE A 188 5.32 2.14 -0.91
C ILE A 188 6.62 2.31 -1.71
N GLN A 189 7.08 3.56 -1.93
CA GLN A 189 8.33 3.83 -2.61
C GLN A 189 9.51 3.20 -1.86
N GLN A 190 9.61 3.42 -0.55
CA GLN A 190 10.67 2.82 0.26
C GLN A 190 10.66 1.29 0.18
N LEU A 191 9.46 0.69 0.22
CA LEU A 191 9.31 -0.76 0.06
C LEU A 191 9.82 -1.24 -1.31
N ALA A 192 9.49 -0.51 -2.39
CA ALA A 192 9.93 -0.83 -3.75
C ALA A 192 11.45 -0.69 -3.92
N ASP A 193 12.06 0.34 -3.31
CA ASP A 193 13.51 0.54 -3.33
C ASP A 193 14.21 -0.61 -2.60
N ASN A 194 13.71 -1.01 -1.42
CA ASN A 194 14.22 -2.15 -0.67
C ASN A 194 14.06 -3.47 -1.46
N ALA A 195 12.92 -3.66 -2.14
CA ALA A 195 12.70 -4.81 -3.00
C ALA A 195 13.70 -4.85 -4.16
N THR A 196 13.94 -3.71 -4.80
CA THR A 196 14.90 -3.61 -5.91
C THR A 196 16.31 -3.98 -5.47
N ALA A 197 16.77 -3.45 -4.34
CA ALA A 197 18.08 -3.74 -3.80
C ALA A 197 18.25 -5.24 -3.45
N LEU A 198 17.24 -5.81 -2.78
CA LEU A 198 17.25 -7.22 -2.39
C LEU A 198 17.22 -8.16 -3.60
N LEU A 199 16.36 -7.88 -4.58
CA LEU A 199 16.24 -8.69 -5.79
C LEU A 199 17.49 -8.59 -6.67
N ALA A 200 18.14 -7.44 -6.72
CA ALA A 200 19.42 -7.28 -7.40
C ALA A 200 20.52 -8.12 -6.76
N GLN A 201 20.61 -8.11 -5.43
CA GLN A 201 21.55 -8.96 -4.69
C GLN A 201 21.32 -10.45 -5.00
N TRP A 202 20.08 -10.94 -4.94
CA TRP A 202 19.75 -12.33 -5.25
C TRP A 202 19.98 -12.71 -6.72
N ALA A 203 19.83 -11.74 -7.62
CA ALA A 203 20.11 -11.95 -9.04
C ALA A 203 21.60 -12.12 -9.35
N GLU A 204 22.50 -11.55 -8.54
CA GLU A 204 23.96 -11.68 -8.66
C GLU A 204 24.48 -12.94 -7.97
N GLU A 205 23.75 -13.51 -7.02
CA GLU A 205 24.12 -14.77 -6.41
C GLU A 205 24.05 -15.88 -7.48
N PRO A 206 25.15 -16.64 -7.72
CA PRO A 206 25.10 -17.71 -8.68
C PRO A 206 23.97 -18.65 -8.28
N LEU A 207 22.97 -18.79 -9.15
CA LEU A 207 21.94 -19.82 -9.02
C LEU A 207 22.68 -21.15 -9.05
N LEU A 208 23.18 -21.57 -7.89
CA LEU A 208 23.85 -22.83 -7.73
C LEU A 208 22.90 -23.89 -8.26
N GLU A 209 23.28 -24.49 -9.38
CA GLU A 209 22.69 -25.70 -9.94
C GLU A 209 22.64 -26.75 -8.81
N ARG A 210 21.49 -26.84 -8.15
CA ARG A 210 21.15 -27.92 -7.22
C ARG A 210 19.97 -28.69 -7.73
#